data_0e2da3c0cdf343029499c60deae58478
#
_entry.id   0e2da3c0cdf343029499c60deae58478
#
_cell.length_a   1.000
_cell.length_b   1.000
_cell.length_c   1.000
_cell.angle_alpha   90.00
_cell.angle_beta   90.00
_cell.angle_gamma   90.00
#
_symmetry.space_group_name_H-M   'P 1'
#
loop_
_entity.id
_entity.type
_entity.pdbx_description
1 polymer ?
#
loop_
_entity_poly.entity_id
_entity_poly.type
_entity_poly.pdbx_seq_one_letter_code
_entity_poly.pdbx_strand_id
1 'polypeptide(L)'
;RPGARRASQRVLTAACKRGRPLTQAADMDQTTRDKIAHAIMELSLRELFDWHLMQTDPNWTNFLYHHERQSIQLIDFGATRDYSSDFIALWLKLLRAAVSGDRAQCEHWSVQIGYLTGHESEVRIPPANDRPCARLM
;
A
#
# COMPACT_ATOMS: atom_id res chain seq x y z
N ARG A 1 12.22 5.65 27.89
CA ARG A 1 11.80 4.22 27.82
C ARG A 1 10.37 4.21 27.29
N PRO A 2 10.02 3.51 26.22
CA PRO A 2 8.63 3.34 25.81
C PRO A 2 7.91 2.60 26.93
N GLY A 3 6.78 3.16 27.39
CA GLY A 3 5.96 2.60 28.45
C GLY A 3 5.60 1.15 28.14
N ALA A 4 5.69 0.27 29.13
CA ALA A 4 5.37 -1.13 28.98
C ALA A 4 3.93 -1.27 28.45
N ARG A 5 3.78 -1.92 27.29
CA ARG A 5 2.49 -2.27 26.73
C ARG A 5 1.84 -3.29 27.66
N ARG A 6 0.72 -2.94 28.24
CA ARG A 6 -0.09 -3.90 29.01
C ARG A 6 -1.11 -4.50 28.08
N ALA A 7 -1.00 -5.78 27.86
CA ALA A 7 -1.98 -6.54 27.11
C ALA A 7 -2.51 -7.70 27.95
N SER A 8 -3.78 -8.02 27.81
CA SER A 8 -4.41 -9.24 28.32
C SER A 8 -5.06 -9.99 27.15
N GLN A 9 -5.60 -11.18 27.37
CA GLN A 9 -6.29 -11.92 26.32
C GLN A 9 -7.45 -11.16 25.65
N ARG A 10 -7.97 -10.10 26.29
CA ARG A 10 -9.13 -9.33 25.80
C ARG A 10 -8.89 -7.83 25.70
N VAL A 11 -7.73 -7.33 26.16
CA VAL A 11 -7.43 -5.88 26.18
C VAL A 11 -6.03 -5.63 25.70
N LEU A 12 -5.89 -4.83 24.64
CA LEU A 12 -4.63 -4.27 24.16
C LEU A 12 -4.55 -2.80 24.59
N THR A 13 -3.52 -2.46 25.36
CA THR A 13 -3.23 -1.07 25.72
C THR A 13 -2.08 -0.55 24.87
N ALA A 14 -2.31 0.54 24.13
CA ALA A 14 -1.31 1.20 23.30
C ALA A 14 -1.13 2.66 23.72
N ALA A 15 0.01 3.27 23.38
CA ALA A 15 0.22 4.70 23.57
C ALA A 15 -0.77 5.49 22.68
N CYS A 16 -1.42 6.48 23.30
CA CYS A 16 -2.27 7.40 22.55
C CYS A 16 -1.42 8.16 21.53
N LYS A 17 -1.83 8.12 20.27
CA LYS A 17 -1.20 8.85 19.17
C LYS A 17 -1.95 10.15 18.92
N ARG A 18 -1.20 11.23 18.69
CA ARG A 18 -1.77 12.53 18.32
C ARG A 18 -1.55 12.73 16.82
N GLY A 19 -2.58 13.21 16.13
CA GLY A 19 -2.51 13.48 14.71
C GLY A 19 -3.90 13.70 14.13
N ARG A 20 -3.97 14.26 12.94
CA ARG A 20 -5.20 14.44 12.19
C ARG A 20 -5.44 13.19 11.33
N PRO A 21 -6.64 12.56 11.38
CA PRO A 21 -6.93 11.40 10.53
C PRO A 21 -6.81 11.74 9.05
N LEU A 22 -6.26 10.85 8.25
CA LEU A 22 -6.14 11.06 6.79
C LEU A 22 -7.49 11.05 6.05
N THR A 23 -8.56 10.61 6.69
CA THR A 23 -9.93 10.80 6.16
C THR A 23 -10.28 12.27 5.95
N GLN A 24 -9.57 13.20 6.62
CA GLN A 24 -9.72 14.64 6.49
C GLN A 24 -8.65 15.26 5.59
N ALA A 25 -7.94 14.48 4.79
CA ALA A 25 -6.87 14.98 3.92
C ALA A 25 -7.39 15.93 2.83
N ALA A 26 -8.67 15.80 2.43
CA ALA A 26 -9.29 16.70 1.44
C ALA A 26 -9.27 18.18 1.85
N ASP A 27 -9.28 18.46 3.17
CA ASP A 27 -9.24 19.82 3.71
C ASP A 27 -7.81 20.39 3.82
N MET A 28 -6.78 19.60 3.47
CA MET A 28 -5.38 20.02 3.49
C MET A 28 -5.01 20.68 2.15
N ASP A 29 -3.97 21.52 2.17
CA ASP A 29 -3.43 22.09 0.95
C ASP A 29 -2.79 21.02 0.05
N GLN A 30 -2.68 21.31 -1.26
CA GLN A 30 -2.20 20.34 -2.25
C GLN A 30 -0.78 19.86 -1.93
N THR A 31 0.11 20.76 -1.50
CA THR A 31 1.50 20.42 -1.18
C THR A 31 1.56 19.41 -0.03
N THR A 32 0.73 19.58 0.99
CA THR A 32 0.63 18.65 2.11
C THR A 32 0.07 17.29 1.65
N ARG A 33 -0.95 17.29 0.80
CA ARG A 33 -1.52 16.06 0.23
C ARG A 33 -0.49 15.28 -0.60
N ASP A 34 0.30 15.96 -1.42
CA ASP A 34 1.35 15.34 -2.23
C ASP A 34 2.44 14.71 -1.37
N LYS A 35 2.87 15.40 -0.30
CA LYS A 35 3.83 14.85 0.68
C LYS A 35 3.28 13.60 1.37
N ILE A 36 2.01 13.62 1.77
CA ILE A 36 1.35 12.48 2.39
C ILE A 36 1.30 11.29 1.42
N ALA A 37 0.87 11.54 0.17
CA ALA A 37 0.81 10.50 -0.85
C ALA A 37 2.18 9.87 -1.12
N HIS A 38 3.22 10.71 -1.26
CA HIS A 38 4.60 10.23 -1.43
C HIS A 38 5.06 9.38 -0.25
N ALA A 39 4.84 9.84 0.98
CA ALA A 39 5.26 9.12 2.18
C ALA A 39 4.54 7.77 2.37
N ILE A 40 3.25 7.67 2.00
CA ILE A 40 2.51 6.41 2.02
C ILE A 40 3.04 5.45 0.94
N MET A 41 3.30 5.96 -0.26
CA MET A 41 3.88 5.16 -1.34
C MET A 41 5.26 4.62 -0.93
N GLU A 42 6.12 5.48 -0.39
CA GLU A 42 7.45 5.08 0.11
C GLU A 42 7.34 4.04 1.22
N LEU A 43 6.43 4.24 2.18
CA LEU A 43 6.18 3.28 3.25
C LEU A 43 5.80 1.91 2.68
N SER A 44 4.83 1.86 1.77
CA SER A 44 4.37 0.61 1.16
C SER A 44 5.47 -0.13 0.39
N LEU A 45 6.33 0.60 -0.31
CA LEU A 45 7.47 0.00 -1.00
C LEU A 45 8.51 -0.55 -0.02
N ARG A 46 8.80 0.18 1.06
CA ARG A 46 9.72 -0.30 2.11
C ARG A 46 9.17 -1.50 2.88
N GLU A 47 7.88 -1.48 3.21
CA GLU A 47 7.20 -2.59 3.85
C GLU A 47 7.37 -3.88 3.04
N LEU A 48 7.15 -3.80 1.72
CA LEU A 48 7.23 -4.95 0.84
C LEU A 48 8.68 -5.36 0.55
N PHE A 49 9.55 -4.42 0.13
CA PHE A 49 10.86 -4.75 -0.44
C PHE A 49 12.01 -4.76 0.59
N ASP A 50 11.93 -3.92 1.64
CA ASP A 50 12.98 -3.85 2.66
C ASP A 50 12.67 -4.75 3.86
N TRP A 51 11.40 -4.76 4.30
CA TRP A 51 11.02 -5.44 5.54
C TRP A 51 10.33 -6.78 5.32
N HIS A 52 9.86 -7.06 4.10
CA HIS A 52 9.08 -8.25 3.76
C HIS A 52 7.83 -8.43 4.65
N LEU A 53 7.32 -7.33 5.16
CA LEU A 53 6.21 -7.26 6.10
C LEU A 53 5.37 -6.04 5.76
N MET A 54 4.14 -6.23 5.29
CA MET A 54 3.30 -5.14 4.81
C MET A 54 1.95 -5.11 5.52
N GLN A 55 1.51 -3.91 5.90
CA GLN A 55 0.13 -3.67 6.29
C GLN A 55 -0.75 -3.67 5.03
N THR A 56 -1.66 -4.66 4.93
CA THR A 56 -2.43 -4.92 3.71
C THR A 56 -3.81 -4.25 3.69
N ASP A 57 -4.17 -3.47 4.73
CA ASP A 57 -5.38 -2.66 4.77
C ASP A 57 -5.04 -1.17 4.64
N PRO A 58 -5.00 -0.60 3.42
CA PRO A 58 -4.62 0.80 3.18
C PRO A 58 -5.74 1.80 3.50
N ASN A 59 -6.65 1.46 4.41
CA ASN A 59 -7.73 2.35 4.81
C ASN A 59 -7.16 3.64 5.44
N TRP A 60 -7.63 4.79 4.99
CA TRP A 60 -7.21 6.11 5.48
C TRP A 60 -7.43 6.30 6.98
N THR A 61 -8.37 5.58 7.58
CA THR A 61 -8.60 5.59 9.04
C THR A 61 -7.43 5.04 9.84
N ASN A 62 -6.59 4.21 9.21
CA ASN A 62 -5.43 3.59 9.85
C ASN A 62 -4.21 4.52 9.92
N PHE A 63 -4.32 5.73 9.37
CA PHE A 63 -3.22 6.69 9.32
C PHE A 63 -3.59 8.00 9.99
N LEU A 64 -2.65 8.55 10.76
CA LEU A 64 -2.70 9.89 11.32
C LEU A 64 -1.56 10.75 10.77
N TYR A 65 -1.86 11.99 10.40
CA TYR A 65 -0.87 12.98 10.01
C TYR A 65 -0.56 13.93 11.16
N HIS A 66 0.72 14.07 11.48
CA HIS A 66 1.20 14.99 12.49
C HIS A 66 1.80 16.22 11.80
N HIS A 67 1.07 17.32 11.80
CA HIS A 67 1.45 18.53 11.06
C HIS A 67 2.80 19.11 11.49
N GLU A 68 3.04 19.26 12.79
CA GLU A 68 4.29 19.83 13.30
C GLU A 68 5.52 18.99 12.96
N ARG A 69 5.38 17.68 12.92
CA ARG A 69 6.46 16.73 12.63
C ARG A 69 6.56 16.36 11.16
N GLN A 70 5.60 16.80 10.35
CA GLN A 70 5.47 16.43 8.94
C GLN A 70 5.58 14.90 8.74
N SER A 71 4.92 14.12 9.61
CA SER A 71 5.06 12.67 9.64
C SER A 71 3.71 11.96 9.66
N ILE A 72 3.68 10.77 9.06
CA ILE A 72 2.53 9.87 9.09
C ILE A 72 2.76 8.82 10.18
N GLN A 73 1.69 8.47 10.88
CA GLN A 73 1.68 7.42 11.88
C GLN A 73 0.66 6.37 11.47
N LEU A 74 1.10 5.14 11.28
CA LEU A 74 0.25 3.97 11.13
C LEU A 74 -0.21 3.51 12.52
N ILE A 75 -1.51 3.33 12.71
CA ILE A 75 -2.09 3.05 14.03
C ILE A 75 -2.76 1.68 14.14
N ASP A 76 -3.02 1.01 13.02
CA ASP A 76 -3.56 -0.34 12.99
C ASP A 76 -2.61 -1.28 12.22
N PHE A 77 -2.29 -2.40 12.84
CA PHE A 77 -1.40 -3.44 12.32
C PHE A 77 -2.12 -4.79 12.20
N GLY A 78 -3.44 -4.82 12.38
CA GLY A 78 -4.24 -6.04 12.41
C GLY A 78 -4.22 -6.84 11.11
N ALA A 79 -3.99 -6.18 9.98
CA ALA A 79 -3.91 -6.79 8.66
C ALA A 79 -2.46 -6.94 8.15
N THR A 80 -1.47 -6.90 9.04
CA THR A 80 -0.07 -7.07 8.65
C THR A 80 0.25 -8.51 8.26
N ARG A 81 0.96 -8.70 7.15
CA ARG A 81 1.34 -10.00 6.60
C ARG A 81 2.80 -10.04 6.20
N ASP A 82 3.40 -11.22 6.37
CA ASP A 82 4.74 -11.55 5.89
C ASP A 82 4.71 -11.95 4.42
N TYR A 83 5.78 -11.63 3.70
CA TYR A 83 5.98 -12.00 2.31
C TYR A 83 7.32 -12.72 2.15
N SER A 84 7.30 -13.87 1.45
CA SER A 84 8.53 -14.61 1.16
C SER A 84 9.40 -13.86 0.14
N SER A 85 10.71 -14.08 0.21
CA SER A 85 11.65 -13.53 -0.77
C SER A 85 11.32 -13.96 -2.20
N ASP A 86 10.80 -15.18 -2.39
CA ASP A 86 10.40 -15.70 -3.70
C ASP A 86 9.21 -14.93 -4.26
N PHE A 87 8.20 -14.66 -3.42
CA PHE A 87 7.06 -13.82 -3.83
C PHE A 87 7.53 -12.42 -4.24
N ILE A 88 8.41 -11.80 -3.45
CA ILE A 88 8.92 -10.45 -3.72
C ILE A 88 9.74 -10.43 -5.01
N ALA A 89 10.55 -11.45 -5.26
CA ALA A 89 11.31 -11.57 -6.51
C ALA A 89 10.38 -11.67 -7.75
N LEU A 90 9.31 -12.45 -7.66
CA LEU A 90 8.30 -12.54 -8.73
C LEU A 90 7.55 -11.22 -8.91
N TRP A 91 7.17 -10.58 -7.80
CA TRP A 91 6.50 -9.29 -7.80
C TRP A 91 7.35 -8.19 -8.46
N LEU A 92 8.65 -8.17 -8.18
CA LEU A 92 9.59 -7.22 -8.82
C LEU A 92 9.69 -7.45 -10.33
N LYS A 93 9.67 -8.70 -10.80
CA LYS A 93 9.65 -9.01 -12.24
C LYS A 93 8.37 -8.51 -12.89
N LEU A 94 7.22 -8.69 -12.23
CA LEU A 94 5.94 -8.17 -12.70
C LEU A 94 5.97 -6.64 -12.81
N LEU A 95 6.48 -5.94 -11.77
CA LEU A 95 6.60 -4.48 -11.79
C LEU A 95 7.50 -4.00 -12.94
N ARG A 96 8.64 -4.64 -13.17
CA ARG A 96 9.53 -4.32 -14.29
C ARG A 96 8.83 -4.49 -15.64
N ALA A 97 8.11 -5.58 -15.83
CA ALA A 97 7.33 -5.81 -17.03
C ALA A 97 6.26 -4.73 -17.23
N ALA A 98 5.58 -4.32 -16.14
CA ALA A 98 4.57 -3.26 -16.19
C ALA A 98 5.16 -1.90 -16.57
N VAL A 99 6.32 -1.54 -16.00
CA VAL A 99 7.02 -0.28 -16.31
C VAL A 99 7.53 -0.25 -17.75
N SER A 100 8.01 -1.39 -18.28
CA SER A 100 8.46 -1.50 -19.68
C SER A 100 7.29 -1.60 -20.68
N GLY A 101 6.05 -1.73 -20.22
CA GLY A 101 4.87 -1.92 -21.09
C GLY A 101 4.80 -3.30 -21.75
N ASP A 102 5.60 -4.25 -21.31
CA ASP A 102 5.63 -5.62 -21.85
C ASP A 102 4.45 -6.44 -21.32
N ARG A 103 3.37 -6.47 -22.11
CA ARG A 103 2.13 -7.15 -21.75
C ARG A 103 2.32 -8.67 -21.59
N ALA A 104 3.13 -9.29 -22.44
CA ALA A 104 3.34 -10.73 -22.39
C ALA A 104 4.07 -11.14 -21.12
N GLN A 105 5.09 -10.36 -20.71
CA GLN A 105 5.77 -10.56 -19.44
C GLN A 105 4.87 -10.27 -18.25
N CYS A 106 4.02 -9.25 -18.31
CA CYS A 106 3.04 -8.98 -17.25
C CYS A 106 2.10 -10.17 -17.03
N GLU A 107 1.56 -10.72 -18.11
CA GLU A 107 0.70 -11.90 -18.05
C GLU A 107 1.45 -13.10 -17.47
N HIS A 108 2.64 -13.40 -17.99
CA HIS A 108 3.48 -14.49 -17.50
C HIS A 108 3.75 -14.39 -15.99
N TRP A 109 4.23 -13.26 -15.51
CA TRP A 109 4.55 -13.09 -14.08
C TRP A 109 3.30 -13.03 -13.20
N SER A 110 2.16 -12.54 -13.71
CA SER A 110 0.89 -12.56 -12.98
C SER A 110 0.39 -13.98 -12.74
N VAL A 111 0.57 -14.88 -13.71
CA VAL A 111 0.27 -16.30 -13.53
C VAL A 111 1.21 -16.93 -12.51
N GLN A 112 2.52 -16.65 -12.60
CA GLN A 112 3.52 -17.22 -11.68
C GLN A 112 3.29 -16.78 -10.21
N ILE A 113 2.79 -15.58 -9.98
CA ILE A 113 2.43 -15.06 -8.64
C ILE A 113 1.09 -15.62 -8.16
N GLY A 114 0.24 -16.11 -9.07
CA GLY A 114 -1.10 -16.60 -8.77
C GLY A 114 -2.20 -15.52 -8.82
N TYR A 115 -1.94 -14.38 -9.46
CA TYR A 115 -2.98 -13.37 -9.72
C TYR A 115 -3.87 -13.72 -10.91
N LEU A 116 -3.33 -14.45 -11.87
CA LEU A 116 -4.04 -14.98 -13.00
C LEU A 116 -3.96 -16.50 -13.01
N THR A 117 -4.96 -17.15 -13.57
CA THR A 117 -5.03 -18.61 -13.72
C THR A 117 -4.40 -19.09 -15.03
N GLY A 118 -4.12 -18.16 -15.96
CA GLY A 118 -3.68 -18.45 -17.33
C GLY A 118 -4.82 -18.73 -18.32
N HIS A 119 -6.07 -18.64 -17.86
CA HIS A 119 -7.27 -18.84 -18.68
C HIS A 119 -8.03 -17.55 -18.98
N GLU A 120 -7.48 -16.39 -18.55
CA GLU A 120 -8.12 -15.08 -18.70
C GLU A 120 -8.05 -14.51 -20.12
N SER A 121 -7.42 -15.19 -21.07
CA SER A 121 -7.30 -14.76 -22.47
C SER A 121 -8.64 -14.59 -23.19
N GLU A 122 -9.73 -15.10 -22.63
CA GLU A 122 -11.09 -14.91 -23.15
C GLU A 122 -11.74 -13.59 -22.68
N VAL A 123 -11.18 -12.93 -21.64
CA VAL A 123 -11.70 -11.64 -21.17
C VAL A 123 -10.99 -10.51 -21.90
N ARG A 124 -11.68 -9.85 -22.81
CA ARG A 124 -11.20 -8.69 -23.55
C ARG A 124 -10.93 -7.55 -22.57
N ILE A 125 -9.66 -7.36 -22.19
CA ILE A 125 -9.24 -6.15 -21.45
C ILE A 125 -9.19 -5.01 -22.47
N PRO A 126 -10.03 -3.95 -22.35
CA PRO A 126 -10.00 -2.82 -23.28
C PRO A 126 -8.61 -2.14 -23.23
N PRO A 127 -8.13 -1.60 -24.37
CA PRO A 127 -6.87 -0.87 -24.41
C PRO A 127 -6.88 0.28 -23.40
N ALA A 128 -5.71 0.62 -22.86
CA ALA A 128 -5.55 1.58 -21.76
C ALA A 128 -6.17 2.95 -22.05
N ASN A 129 -6.37 3.31 -23.33
CA ASN A 129 -6.96 4.59 -23.76
C ASN A 129 -8.50 4.64 -23.58
N ASP A 130 -9.18 3.52 -23.38
CA ASP A 130 -10.63 3.48 -23.22
C ASP A 130 -11.09 3.43 -21.75
N ARG A 131 -10.19 3.65 -20.81
CA ARG A 131 -10.55 3.65 -19.38
C ARG A 131 -11.18 4.99 -19.00
N PRO A 132 -12.37 4.98 -18.36
CA PRO A 132 -13.05 6.22 -17.94
C PRO A 132 -12.37 6.98 -16.78
N CYS A 133 -11.18 6.57 -16.32
CA CYS A 133 -10.41 7.27 -15.27
C CYS A 133 -9.78 8.60 -15.71
N ALA A 134 -9.89 9.00 -16.99
CA ALA A 134 -9.38 10.31 -17.46
C ALA A 134 -10.33 11.50 -17.19
N ARG A 135 -11.41 11.30 -16.41
CA ARG A 135 -12.39 12.36 -16.10
C ARG A 135 -12.62 12.57 -14.60
N LEU A 136 -11.58 12.60 -13.82
CA LEU A 136 -11.63 13.16 -12.47
C LEU A 136 -10.48 14.18 -12.33
N MET A 137 -10.62 15.27 -13.03
CA MET A 137 -10.08 16.59 -12.67
C MET A 137 -11.24 17.48 -12.30
#